data_f6955c89ed5d3ed0913dcaf407224937
#
_entry.id   f6955c89ed5d3ed0913dcaf407224937
#
_cell.length_a   1.000
_cell.length_b   1.000
_cell.length_c   1.000
_cell.angle_alpha   90.00
_cell.angle_beta   90.00
_cell.angle_gamma   90.00
#
_symmetry.space_group_name_H-M   'P 1'
#
loop_
_entity.id
_entity.type
_entity.pdbx_description
1 polymer ?
#
loop_
_entity_poly.entity_id
_entity_poly.type
_entity_poly.pdbx_seq_one_letter_code
_entity_poly.pdbx_strand_id
1 'polypeptide(L)'
;MLKTGIAKLDEHLNGGFAEGASIAIISTPGIDARAFAYQVVQANDVASAYLIENAFPDAIRKDISRYIFPEAPFKRMVFIDAFSTALGLPSSEKIFAKDSTKIADIAEGLLKASGGGKGARLIIIDSLSGMLAKHGDGSGIFDAIAQVKGEGATVACIYTSWNAEEKEKIAEMFDCVIELKSIEDRMLTRSYFKVVKAQGEFNPKAVPFRIGFDGIAVYIPKIIITGPFHAGKTTLIHKVSTKAVSVNRMGTTIALDHGYVEHSGFSVDLFGTPGQERFEFMLDILNKDAFGVLLVVDSTKPEAFERAKKMLAHVSRYSLPYIVAANKQDLPSALKPEEVKGKLGLDTEVVGTVATTGEGCMEALHALIDHIVEEK
;
A
#
# COMPACT_ATOMS: atom_id res chain seq x y z
N MET A 1 -14.28 14.39 5.82
CA MET A 1 -13.47 13.58 4.87
C MET A 1 -13.79 12.10 5.07
N LEU A 2 -13.86 11.34 4.02
CA LEU A 2 -14.04 9.89 4.06
C LEU A 2 -12.68 9.18 4.12
N LYS A 3 -12.54 8.23 5.03
CA LYS A 3 -11.32 7.43 5.16
C LYS A 3 -11.20 6.42 4.02
N THR A 4 -9.97 6.19 3.56
CA THR A 4 -9.71 5.13 2.59
C THR A 4 -9.66 3.74 3.26
N GLY A 5 -9.44 3.71 4.58
CA GLY A 5 -9.18 2.49 5.33
C GLY A 5 -7.75 1.96 5.16
N ILE A 6 -6.90 2.71 4.44
CA ILE A 6 -5.48 2.42 4.25
C ILE A 6 -4.71 3.59 4.86
N ALA A 7 -4.13 3.40 6.05
CA ALA A 7 -3.55 4.48 6.84
C ALA A 7 -2.54 5.33 6.05
N LYS A 8 -1.67 4.69 5.25
CA LYS A 8 -0.68 5.39 4.43
C LYS A 8 -1.30 6.16 3.27
N LEU A 9 -2.39 5.67 2.68
CA LEU A 9 -3.12 6.42 1.64
C LEU A 9 -3.86 7.60 2.25
N ASP A 10 -4.45 7.45 3.44
CA ASP A 10 -5.05 8.57 4.18
C ASP A 10 -4.01 9.65 4.50
N GLU A 11 -2.78 9.28 4.89
CA GLU A 11 -1.66 10.20 5.09
C GLU A 11 -1.30 10.94 3.79
N HIS A 12 -1.17 10.22 2.66
CA HIS A 12 -0.86 10.81 1.36
C HIS A 12 -1.95 11.78 0.87
N LEU A 13 -3.19 11.61 1.32
CA LEU A 13 -4.35 12.46 1.01
C LEU A 13 -4.65 13.50 2.10
N ASN A 14 -3.74 13.71 3.07
CA ASN A 14 -3.95 14.61 4.21
C ASN A 14 -5.26 14.35 4.96
N GLY A 15 -5.62 13.07 5.13
CA GLY A 15 -6.73 12.64 5.96
C GLY A 15 -7.80 11.79 5.28
N GLY A 16 -7.69 11.54 3.98
CA GLY A 16 -8.62 10.73 3.19
C GLY A 16 -9.27 11.50 2.04
N PHE A 17 -10.37 10.98 1.49
CA PHE A 17 -11.09 11.62 0.39
C PHE A 17 -11.91 12.83 0.84
N ALA A 18 -11.90 13.89 0.05
CA ALA A 18 -12.80 15.02 0.28
C ALA A 18 -14.27 14.56 0.06
N GLU A 19 -15.17 15.02 0.93
CA GLU A 19 -16.59 14.75 0.76
C GLU A 19 -17.13 15.46 -0.49
N GLY A 20 -18.01 14.80 -1.23
CA GLY A 20 -18.52 15.30 -2.49
C GLY A 20 -17.51 15.25 -3.65
N ALA A 21 -16.38 14.61 -3.47
CA ALA A 21 -15.40 14.42 -4.55
C ALA A 21 -15.74 13.23 -5.45
N SER A 22 -15.27 13.29 -6.70
CA SER A 22 -15.18 12.14 -7.60
C SER A 22 -13.77 11.55 -7.56
N ILE A 23 -13.68 10.23 -7.35
CA ILE A 23 -12.43 9.50 -7.20
C ILE A 23 -12.33 8.47 -8.32
N ALA A 24 -11.22 8.44 -9.05
CA ALA A 24 -10.87 7.34 -9.94
C ALA A 24 -9.85 6.43 -9.26
N ILE A 25 -10.18 5.15 -9.12
CA ILE A 25 -9.26 4.08 -8.76
C ILE A 25 -8.87 3.40 -10.06
N ILE A 26 -7.73 3.81 -10.62
CA ILE A 26 -7.26 3.34 -11.92
C ILE A 26 -6.27 2.21 -11.72
N SER A 27 -6.57 1.01 -12.20
CA SER A 27 -5.71 -0.17 -12.08
C SER A 27 -5.17 -0.64 -13.43
N THR A 28 -3.97 -1.22 -13.41
CA THR A 28 -3.55 -2.10 -14.50
C THR A 28 -4.28 -3.43 -14.41
N PRO A 29 -4.47 -4.16 -15.54
CA PRO A 29 -5.02 -5.51 -15.51
C PRO A 29 -4.26 -6.43 -14.52
N GLY A 30 -5.01 -7.31 -13.84
CA GLY A 30 -4.44 -8.24 -12.86
C GLY A 30 -4.47 -7.75 -11.40
N ILE A 31 -4.78 -6.47 -11.15
CA ILE A 31 -5.00 -5.97 -9.79
C ILE A 31 -6.48 -5.98 -9.45
N ASP A 32 -6.83 -6.57 -8.31
CA ASP A 32 -8.20 -6.51 -7.78
C ASP A 32 -8.49 -5.13 -7.15
N ALA A 33 -8.92 -4.18 -7.99
CA ALA A 33 -9.26 -2.83 -7.53
C ALA A 33 -10.53 -2.79 -6.65
N ARG A 34 -11.37 -3.87 -6.65
CA ARG A 34 -12.54 -3.99 -5.76
C ARG A 34 -12.14 -3.99 -4.30
N ALA A 35 -10.99 -4.61 -3.97
CA ALA A 35 -10.45 -4.60 -2.62
C ALA A 35 -10.29 -3.18 -2.06
N PHE A 36 -9.85 -2.21 -2.89
CA PHE A 36 -9.79 -0.79 -2.49
C PHE A 36 -11.19 -0.21 -2.23
N ALA A 37 -12.15 -0.48 -3.11
CA ALA A 37 -13.51 0.01 -2.94
C ALA A 37 -14.15 -0.57 -1.66
N TYR A 38 -13.97 -1.85 -1.39
CA TYR A 38 -14.45 -2.49 -0.16
C TYR A 38 -13.80 -1.91 1.09
N GLN A 39 -12.49 -1.62 1.02
CA GLN A 39 -11.74 -0.98 2.11
C GLN A 39 -12.33 0.40 2.45
N VAL A 40 -12.66 1.20 1.44
CA VAL A 40 -13.30 2.51 1.62
C VAL A 40 -14.68 2.36 2.26
N VAL A 41 -15.50 1.42 1.80
CA VAL A 41 -16.84 1.18 2.38
C VAL A 41 -16.72 0.78 3.84
N GLN A 42 -15.85 -0.17 4.17
CA GLN A 42 -15.73 -0.66 5.54
C GLN A 42 -15.15 0.38 6.53
N ALA A 43 -14.34 1.31 6.04
CA ALA A 43 -13.71 2.35 6.87
C ALA A 43 -14.66 3.49 7.27
N ASN A 44 -15.84 3.55 6.66
CA ASN A 44 -16.77 4.67 6.85
C ASN A 44 -18.14 4.21 7.33
N ASP A 45 -18.65 4.87 8.37
CA ASP A 45 -19.99 4.63 8.90
C ASP A 45 -21.02 5.56 8.23
N VAL A 46 -21.11 5.45 6.89
CA VAL A 46 -22.06 6.24 6.08
C VAL A 46 -22.94 5.34 5.22
N ALA A 47 -24.11 5.83 4.83
CA ALA A 47 -24.93 5.15 3.85
C ALA A 47 -24.17 5.07 2.53
N SER A 48 -24.04 3.86 1.98
CA SER A 48 -23.29 3.60 0.75
C SER A 48 -24.16 2.89 -0.30
N ALA A 49 -23.79 3.09 -1.57
CA ALA A 49 -24.35 2.36 -2.70
C ALA A 49 -23.22 1.78 -3.56
N TYR A 50 -23.50 0.64 -4.21
CA TYR A 50 -22.56 -0.05 -5.06
C TYR A 50 -23.24 -0.37 -6.40
N LEU A 51 -22.84 0.32 -7.47
CA LEU A 51 -23.31 0.07 -8.81
C LEU A 51 -22.48 -1.04 -9.45
N ILE A 52 -23.17 -2.08 -9.93
CA ILE A 52 -22.59 -3.29 -10.52
C ILE A 52 -22.96 -3.37 -11.98
N GLU A 53 -21.95 -3.42 -12.84
CA GLU A 53 -22.11 -3.48 -14.30
C GLU A 53 -21.56 -4.78 -14.92
N ASN A 54 -20.75 -5.54 -14.18
CA ASN A 54 -19.95 -6.66 -14.71
C ASN A 54 -20.07 -7.97 -13.92
N ALA A 55 -20.98 -8.02 -12.94
CA ALA A 55 -21.20 -9.20 -12.11
C ALA A 55 -22.64 -9.19 -11.52
N PHE A 56 -23.10 -10.33 -11.05
CA PHE A 56 -24.34 -10.42 -10.27
C PHE A 56 -24.13 -9.85 -8.86
N PRO A 57 -25.15 -9.20 -8.26
CA PRO A 57 -25.08 -8.69 -6.88
C PRO A 57 -24.63 -9.75 -5.85
N ASP A 58 -25.10 -10.98 -5.96
CA ASP A 58 -24.72 -12.07 -5.06
C ASP A 58 -23.25 -12.49 -5.22
N ALA A 59 -22.70 -12.35 -6.43
CA ALA A 59 -21.26 -12.58 -6.63
C ALA A 59 -20.42 -11.54 -5.90
N ILE A 60 -20.84 -10.27 -5.91
CA ILE A 60 -20.17 -9.20 -5.14
C ILE A 60 -20.33 -9.43 -3.62
N ARG A 61 -21.53 -9.81 -3.14
CA ARG A 61 -21.72 -10.18 -1.71
C ARG A 61 -20.80 -11.32 -1.28
N LYS A 62 -20.67 -12.35 -2.12
CA LYS A 62 -19.78 -13.48 -1.89
C LYS A 62 -18.31 -13.04 -1.91
N ASP A 63 -17.93 -12.14 -2.80
CA ASP A 63 -16.58 -11.61 -2.88
C ASP A 63 -16.22 -10.81 -1.62
N ILE A 64 -17.10 -9.89 -1.18
CA ILE A 64 -16.94 -9.16 0.08
C ILE A 64 -16.77 -10.13 1.27
N SER A 65 -17.53 -11.23 1.32
CA SER A 65 -17.46 -12.21 2.42
C SER A 65 -16.13 -12.97 2.52
N ARG A 66 -15.26 -12.87 1.52
CA ARG A 66 -13.89 -13.43 1.57
C ARG A 66 -12.96 -12.61 2.44
N TYR A 67 -13.31 -11.35 2.72
CA TYR A 67 -12.55 -10.46 3.56
C TYR A 67 -13.03 -10.51 5.01
N ILE A 68 -12.11 -10.32 5.95
CA ILE A 68 -12.39 -10.24 7.39
C ILE A 68 -12.79 -8.80 7.74
N PHE A 69 -13.81 -8.28 7.08
CA PHE A 69 -14.34 -6.95 7.34
C PHE A 69 -15.52 -6.97 8.30
N PRO A 70 -15.76 -5.87 9.05
CA PRO A 70 -16.98 -5.70 9.81
C PRO A 70 -18.21 -5.76 8.88
N GLU A 71 -19.22 -6.58 9.24
CA GLU A 71 -20.41 -6.75 8.39
C GLU A 71 -21.32 -5.50 8.34
N ALA A 72 -21.31 -4.69 9.39
CA ALA A 72 -22.26 -3.60 9.55
C ALA A 72 -22.27 -2.56 8.40
N PRO A 73 -21.13 -2.09 7.86
CA PRO A 73 -21.12 -1.18 6.70
C PRO A 73 -21.76 -1.82 5.47
N PHE A 74 -21.46 -3.10 5.20
CA PHE A 74 -21.95 -3.81 4.02
C PHE A 74 -23.43 -4.20 4.12
N LYS A 75 -23.95 -4.45 5.31
CA LYS A 75 -25.40 -4.69 5.53
C LYS A 75 -26.26 -3.46 5.20
N ARG A 76 -25.70 -2.26 5.30
CA ARG A 76 -26.37 -0.99 4.98
C ARG A 76 -26.13 -0.53 3.55
N MET A 77 -25.24 -1.18 2.83
CA MET A 77 -24.93 -0.86 1.45
C MET A 77 -26.06 -1.31 0.52
N VAL A 78 -26.50 -0.40 -0.36
CA VAL A 78 -27.53 -0.66 -1.36
C VAL A 78 -26.84 -0.99 -2.68
N PHE A 79 -27.26 -2.08 -3.33
CA PHE A 79 -26.79 -2.40 -4.66
C PHE A 79 -27.65 -1.71 -5.72
N ILE A 80 -26.99 -1.24 -6.79
CA ILE A 80 -27.59 -0.74 -8.02
C ILE A 80 -27.21 -1.75 -9.10
N ASP A 81 -28.16 -2.60 -9.46
CA ASP A 81 -27.91 -3.69 -10.42
C ASP A 81 -28.09 -3.20 -11.86
N ALA A 82 -26.99 -3.08 -12.58
CA ALA A 82 -26.97 -2.79 -14.01
C ALA A 82 -26.47 -4.01 -14.83
N PHE A 83 -26.30 -5.16 -14.21
CA PHE A 83 -25.79 -6.36 -14.88
C PHE A 83 -26.88 -7.36 -15.22
N SER A 84 -27.80 -7.68 -14.29
CA SER A 84 -28.82 -8.71 -14.53
C SER A 84 -29.71 -8.36 -15.71
N THR A 85 -30.13 -7.11 -15.82
CA THR A 85 -31.01 -6.65 -16.91
C THR A 85 -30.30 -6.59 -18.27
N ALA A 86 -28.97 -6.43 -18.30
CA ALA A 86 -28.16 -6.56 -19.52
C ALA A 86 -28.23 -7.98 -20.13
N LEU A 87 -28.46 -8.98 -19.28
CA LEU A 87 -28.60 -10.39 -19.66
C LEU A 87 -30.07 -10.81 -19.86
N GLY A 88 -31.01 -9.87 -19.80
CA GLY A 88 -32.45 -10.15 -19.88
C GLY A 88 -33.01 -10.87 -18.65
N LEU A 89 -32.30 -10.82 -17.52
CA LEU A 89 -32.73 -11.45 -16.26
C LEU A 89 -33.35 -10.42 -15.30
N PRO A 90 -34.33 -10.81 -14.48
CA PRO A 90 -34.90 -9.94 -13.48
C PRO A 90 -33.86 -9.66 -12.37
N SER A 91 -33.80 -8.42 -11.89
CA SER A 91 -33.00 -8.07 -10.73
C SER A 91 -33.77 -8.33 -9.43
N SER A 92 -33.06 -8.83 -8.42
CA SER A 92 -33.57 -8.95 -7.04
C SER A 92 -33.36 -7.69 -6.20
N GLU A 93 -32.60 -6.73 -6.73
CA GLU A 93 -32.23 -5.51 -6.00
C GLU A 93 -33.35 -4.45 -6.04
N LYS A 94 -33.42 -3.62 -4.99
CA LYS A 94 -34.40 -2.52 -4.92
C LYS A 94 -34.13 -1.43 -5.96
N ILE A 95 -32.87 -1.22 -6.34
CA ILE A 95 -32.47 -0.27 -7.36
C ILE A 95 -31.77 -1.05 -8.46
N PHE A 96 -32.27 -0.90 -9.68
CA PHE A 96 -31.70 -1.53 -10.86
C PHE A 96 -31.95 -0.68 -12.11
N ALA A 97 -31.08 -0.80 -13.10
CA ALA A 97 -31.32 -0.23 -14.43
C ALA A 97 -32.41 -1.04 -15.13
N LYS A 98 -33.47 -0.39 -15.61
CA LYS A 98 -34.56 -1.08 -16.34
C LYS A 98 -34.04 -1.68 -17.64
N ASP A 99 -33.19 -0.95 -18.33
CA ASP A 99 -32.50 -1.35 -19.54
C ASP A 99 -31.03 -0.90 -19.45
N SER A 100 -30.15 -1.79 -19.03
CA SER A 100 -28.72 -1.48 -18.87
C SER A 100 -27.95 -1.31 -20.18
N THR A 101 -28.63 -1.44 -21.34
CA THR A 101 -28.08 -0.97 -22.61
C THR A 101 -28.21 0.55 -22.78
N LYS A 102 -28.99 1.19 -21.93
CA LYS A 102 -29.19 2.64 -21.91
C LYS A 102 -28.50 3.28 -20.70
N ILE A 103 -27.54 4.13 -20.98
CA ILE A 103 -26.79 4.85 -19.94
C ILE A 103 -27.72 5.68 -19.03
N ALA A 104 -28.83 6.19 -19.58
CA ALA A 104 -29.82 6.98 -18.84
C ALA A 104 -30.51 6.14 -17.72
N ASP A 105 -30.78 4.86 -17.94
CA ASP A 105 -31.38 3.99 -16.93
C ASP A 105 -30.40 3.67 -15.79
N ILE A 106 -29.11 3.55 -16.13
CA ILE A 106 -28.02 3.39 -15.13
C ILE A 106 -27.88 4.69 -14.32
N ALA A 107 -27.87 5.83 -14.99
CA ALA A 107 -27.80 7.16 -14.36
C ALA A 107 -29.00 7.39 -13.41
N GLU A 108 -30.23 7.00 -13.82
CA GLU A 108 -31.42 7.04 -12.94
C GLU A 108 -31.21 6.22 -11.66
N GLY A 109 -30.55 5.06 -11.75
CA GLY A 109 -30.20 4.23 -10.60
C GLY A 109 -29.28 4.95 -9.60
N LEU A 110 -28.26 5.66 -10.09
CA LEU A 110 -27.35 6.47 -9.25
C LEU A 110 -28.11 7.59 -8.53
N LEU A 111 -28.97 8.33 -9.25
CA LEU A 111 -29.77 9.42 -8.69
C LEU A 111 -30.78 8.91 -7.64
N LYS A 112 -31.37 7.75 -7.85
CA LYS A 112 -32.23 7.10 -6.84
C LYS A 112 -31.45 6.73 -5.59
N ALA A 113 -30.22 6.26 -5.73
CA ALA A 113 -29.40 5.88 -4.59
C ALA A 113 -28.93 7.09 -3.77
N SER A 114 -28.61 8.22 -4.40
CA SER A 114 -28.27 9.47 -3.71
C SER A 114 -29.47 10.11 -3.03
N GLY A 115 -30.68 9.85 -3.54
CA GLY A 115 -31.94 10.31 -2.95
C GLY A 115 -32.02 11.81 -2.70
N GLY A 116 -31.42 12.64 -3.56
CA GLY A 116 -31.35 14.09 -3.40
C GLY A 116 -30.53 14.50 -2.15
N GLY A 117 -29.46 13.79 -1.85
CA GLY A 117 -28.59 14.04 -0.70
C GLY A 117 -29.07 13.44 0.62
N LYS A 118 -30.19 12.71 0.63
CA LYS A 118 -30.73 12.00 1.81
C LYS A 118 -30.41 10.50 1.80
N GLY A 119 -29.88 9.96 0.71
CA GLY A 119 -29.53 8.56 0.51
C GLY A 119 -28.05 8.27 0.73
N ALA A 120 -27.42 7.58 -0.23
CA ALA A 120 -26.01 7.20 -0.17
C ALA A 120 -25.08 8.42 -0.21
N ARG A 121 -24.16 8.49 0.76
CA ARG A 121 -23.12 9.49 0.84
C ARG A 121 -21.81 9.02 0.20
N LEU A 122 -21.67 7.71 0.01
CA LEU A 122 -20.56 7.06 -0.71
C LEU A 122 -21.14 6.16 -1.78
N ILE A 123 -20.77 6.38 -3.03
CA ILE A 123 -21.22 5.59 -4.16
C ILE A 123 -20.01 4.98 -4.84
N ILE A 124 -20.01 3.66 -4.99
CA ILE A 124 -18.99 2.93 -5.76
C ILE A 124 -19.56 2.59 -7.14
N ILE A 125 -18.77 2.78 -8.18
CA ILE A 125 -19.09 2.38 -9.56
C ILE A 125 -18.10 1.31 -10.02
N ASP A 126 -18.59 0.07 -10.23
CA ASP A 126 -17.83 -1.10 -10.64
C ASP A 126 -18.45 -1.73 -11.90
N SER A 127 -17.90 -1.49 -13.08
CA SER A 127 -16.71 -0.71 -13.43
C SER A 127 -17.04 0.41 -14.41
N LEU A 128 -16.38 1.54 -14.24
CA LEU A 128 -16.49 2.63 -15.22
C LEU A 128 -15.93 2.21 -16.58
N SER A 129 -14.83 1.44 -16.62
CA SER A 129 -14.24 0.94 -17.87
C SER A 129 -15.20 0.08 -18.69
N GLY A 130 -15.97 -0.78 -18.03
CA GLY A 130 -16.99 -1.58 -18.70
C GLY A 130 -18.14 -0.74 -19.25
N MET A 131 -18.58 0.28 -18.50
CA MET A 131 -19.60 1.22 -18.98
C MET A 131 -19.14 2.00 -20.21
N LEU A 132 -17.92 2.56 -20.19
CA LEU A 132 -17.39 3.32 -21.33
C LEU A 132 -17.21 2.42 -22.57
N ALA A 133 -16.79 1.17 -22.38
CA ALA A 133 -16.68 0.21 -23.48
C ALA A 133 -18.04 -0.11 -24.16
N LYS A 134 -19.14 -0.10 -23.38
CA LYS A 134 -20.49 -0.41 -23.88
C LYS A 134 -21.22 0.82 -24.43
N HIS A 135 -21.01 1.99 -23.84
CA HIS A 135 -21.80 3.18 -24.09
C HIS A 135 -21.01 4.34 -24.76
N GLY A 136 -19.78 4.10 -25.18
CA GLY A 136 -18.96 5.10 -25.87
C GLY A 136 -18.35 6.15 -24.93
N ASP A 137 -18.56 7.44 -25.18
CA ASP A 137 -17.93 8.54 -24.44
C ASP A 137 -18.36 8.65 -22.96
N GLY A 138 -19.43 7.96 -22.58
CA GLY A 138 -19.92 7.95 -21.21
C GLY A 138 -20.51 9.27 -20.71
N SER A 139 -20.80 10.24 -21.59
CA SER A 139 -21.29 11.56 -21.19
C SER A 139 -22.43 11.49 -20.17
N GLY A 140 -23.43 10.65 -20.38
CA GLY A 140 -24.56 10.49 -19.44
C GLY A 140 -24.17 9.96 -18.06
N ILE A 141 -23.11 9.12 -17.93
CA ILE A 141 -22.66 8.67 -16.62
C ILE A 141 -21.85 9.76 -15.89
N PHE A 142 -21.04 10.53 -16.61
CA PHE A 142 -20.32 11.66 -16.01
C PHE A 142 -21.27 12.78 -15.57
N ASP A 143 -22.34 13.06 -16.32
CA ASP A 143 -23.40 13.98 -15.91
C ASP A 143 -24.08 13.50 -14.63
N ALA A 144 -24.41 12.22 -14.52
CA ALA A 144 -24.98 11.64 -13.30
C ALA A 144 -24.00 11.71 -12.12
N ILE A 145 -22.71 11.42 -12.32
CA ILE A 145 -21.67 11.59 -11.30
C ILE A 145 -21.62 13.05 -10.84
N ALA A 146 -21.62 14.01 -11.74
CA ALA A 146 -21.59 15.44 -11.42
C ALA A 146 -22.84 15.84 -10.59
N GLN A 147 -24.01 15.32 -10.95
CA GLN A 147 -25.25 15.60 -10.23
C GLN A 147 -25.24 15.03 -8.81
N VAL A 148 -24.89 13.75 -8.61
CA VAL A 148 -24.85 13.16 -7.25
C VAL A 148 -23.76 13.78 -6.38
N LYS A 149 -22.65 14.25 -6.97
CA LYS A 149 -21.67 15.09 -6.28
C LYS A 149 -22.27 16.40 -5.80
N GLY A 150 -23.04 17.08 -6.66
CA GLY A 150 -23.75 18.31 -6.31
C GLY A 150 -24.73 18.11 -5.15
N GLU A 151 -25.25 16.89 -4.95
CA GLU A 151 -26.08 16.49 -3.81
C GLU A 151 -25.24 16.11 -2.57
N GLY A 152 -23.92 16.19 -2.66
CA GLY A 152 -22.96 15.93 -1.56
C GLY A 152 -22.52 14.48 -1.41
N ALA A 153 -22.78 13.61 -2.39
CA ALA A 153 -22.25 12.25 -2.40
C ALA A 153 -20.80 12.22 -2.93
N THR A 154 -19.97 11.42 -2.31
CA THR A 154 -18.64 11.07 -2.81
C THR A 154 -18.75 9.85 -3.72
N VAL A 155 -18.16 9.91 -4.92
CA VAL A 155 -18.27 8.85 -5.91
C VAL A 155 -16.90 8.28 -6.21
N ALA A 156 -16.69 6.99 -5.98
CA ALA A 156 -15.46 6.28 -6.32
C ALA A 156 -15.70 5.30 -7.48
N CYS A 157 -14.96 5.48 -8.57
CA CYS A 157 -15.09 4.69 -9.78
C CYS A 157 -13.89 3.76 -9.95
N ILE A 158 -14.14 2.48 -10.16
CA ILE A 158 -13.13 1.51 -10.55
C ILE A 158 -12.95 1.59 -12.07
N TYR A 159 -11.71 1.82 -12.50
CA TYR A 159 -11.35 1.88 -13.91
C TYR A 159 -10.11 1.03 -14.20
N THR A 160 -10.24 0.07 -15.10
CA THR A 160 -9.09 -0.71 -15.59
C THR A 160 -8.58 -0.09 -16.88
N SER A 161 -7.34 0.39 -16.87
CA SER A 161 -6.71 1.03 -18.04
C SER A 161 -5.77 0.05 -18.75
N TRP A 162 -5.89 0.01 -20.07
CA TRP A 162 -5.03 -0.79 -20.95
C TRP A 162 -3.93 0.04 -21.61
N ASN A 163 -4.06 1.37 -21.64
CA ASN A 163 -3.08 2.26 -22.24
C ASN A 163 -2.97 3.60 -21.49
N ALA A 164 -1.85 4.30 -21.70
CA ALA A 164 -1.54 5.54 -21.00
C ALA A 164 -2.45 6.71 -21.42
N GLU A 165 -2.81 6.82 -22.69
CA GLU A 165 -3.61 7.94 -23.21
C GLU A 165 -5.04 7.94 -22.66
N GLU A 166 -5.70 6.77 -22.61
CA GLU A 166 -7.01 6.63 -21.98
C GLU A 166 -6.96 6.97 -20.49
N LYS A 167 -5.90 6.51 -19.81
CA LYS A 167 -5.70 6.79 -18.38
C LYS A 167 -5.63 8.30 -18.11
N GLU A 168 -4.88 9.06 -18.91
CA GLU A 168 -4.74 10.51 -18.76
C GLU A 168 -6.09 11.21 -18.97
N LYS A 169 -6.83 10.86 -20.02
CA LYS A 169 -8.17 11.41 -20.29
C LYS A 169 -9.13 11.17 -19.13
N ILE A 170 -9.14 9.95 -18.58
CA ILE A 170 -9.98 9.63 -17.42
C ILE A 170 -9.52 10.40 -16.17
N ALA A 171 -8.21 10.48 -15.92
CA ALA A 171 -7.67 11.18 -14.77
C ALA A 171 -8.05 12.68 -14.74
N GLU A 172 -8.15 13.32 -15.90
CA GLU A 172 -8.57 14.72 -15.98
C GLU A 172 -10.00 14.96 -15.49
N MET A 173 -10.90 13.99 -15.63
CA MET A 173 -12.32 14.09 -15.30
C MET A 173 -12.64 13.96 -13.81
N PHE A 174 -11.69 13.54 -12.99
CA PHE A 174 -11.88 13.26 -11.57
C PHE A 174 -11.16 14.26 -10.65
N ASP A 175 -11.71 14.49 -9.46
CA ASP A 175 -11.09 15.36 -8.44
C ASP A 175 -9.90 14.70 -7.76
N CYS A 176 -9.96 13.37 -7.60
CA CYS A 176 -8.90 12.56 -7.00
C CYS A 176 -8.64 11.33 -7.87
N VAL A 177 -7.38 10.98 -8.04
CA VAL A 177 -6.96 9.82 -8.84
C VAL A 177 -5.93 9.01 -8.07
N ILE A 178 -6.28 7.75 -7.82
CA ILE A 178 -5.40 6.73 -7.24
C ILE A 178 -5.02 5.77 -8.35
N GLU A 179 -3.74 5.64 -8.63
CA GLU A 179 -3.22 4.66 -9.59
C GLU A 179 -2.74 3.42 -8.86
N LEU A 180 -3.17 2.25 -9.33
CA LEU A 180 -2.72 0.94 -8.86
C LEU A 180 -1.93 0.27 -9.98
N LYS A 181 -0.68 -0.07 -9.72
CA LYS A 181 0.19 -0.75 -10.67
C LYS A 181 0.73 -2.05 -10.12
N SER A 182 0.82 -3.06 -10.98
CA SER A 182 1.65 -4.24 -10.76
C SER A 182 2.87 -4.21 -11.66
N ILE A 183 4.01 -4.47 -11.08
CA ILE A 183 5.27 -4.64 -11.80
C ILE A 183 5.72 -6.08 -11.58
N GLU A 184 5.87 -6.80 -12.67
CA GLU A 184 6.49 -8.13 -12.65
C GLU A 184 8.00 -7.95 -12.75
N ASP A 185 8.71 -8.36 -11.70
CA ASP A 185 10.16 -8.43 -11.68
C ASP A 185 10.57 -9.89 -11.48
N ARG A 186 11.03 -10.54 -12.56
CA ARG A 186 11.41 -11.96 -12.61
C ARG A 186 10.27 -12.89 -12.17
N MET A 187 10.29 -13.32 -10.89
CA MET A 187 9.31 -14.28 -10.34
C MET A 187 8.38 -13.64 -9.30
N LEU A 188 8.46 -12.33 -9.12
CA LEU A 188 7.67 -11.61 -8.12
C LEU A 188 6.81 -10.54 -8.77
N THR A 189 5.53 -10.57 -8.47
CA THR A 189 4.61 -9.47 -8.80
C THR A 189 4.55 -8.51 -7.61
N ARG A 190 4.91 -7.25 -7.84
CA ARG A 190 4.88 -6.19 -6.84
C ARG A 190 3.80 -5.19 -7.19
N SER A 191 2.90 -4.94 -6.26
CA SER A 191 1.81 -3.98 -6.46
C SER A 191 2.09 -2.69 -5.69
N TYR A 192 1.81 -1.56 -6.33
CA TYR A 192 1.99 -0.21 -5.77
C TYR A 192 0.72 0.59 -5.99
N PHE A 193 0.39 1.43 -5.03
CA PHE A 193 -0.54 2.53 -5.26
C PHE A 193 0.19 3.87 -5.18
N LYS A 194 -0.31 4.86 -5.88
CA LYS A 194 0.10 6.26 -5.72
C LYS A 194 -1.06 7.20 -5.95
N VAL A 195 -1.02 8.35 -5.28
CA VAL A 195 -1.91 9.47 -5.59
C VAL A 195 -1.35 10.21 -6.80
N VAL A 196 -2.14 10.31 -7.87
CA VAL A 196 -1.76 11.02 -9.11
C VAL A 196 -2.34 12.42 -9.13
N LYS A 197 -3.53 12.59 -8.52
CA LYS A 197 -4.26 13.84 -8.43
C LYS A 197 -5.10 13.84 -7.16
N ALA A 198 -5.19 14.97 -6.48
CA ALA A 198 -6.12 15.21 -5.39
C ALA A 198 -6.44 16.70 -5.26
N GLN A 199 -7.50 17.03 -4.51
CA GLN A 199 -7.79 18.41 -4.14
C GLN A 199 -6.87 18.81 -2.97
N GLY A 200 -6.08 19.87 -3.16
CA GLY A 200 -5.11 20.36 -2.18
C GLY A 200 -3.75 19.65 -2.26
N GLU A 201 -2.98 19.74 -1.19
CA GLU A 201 -1.68 19.09 -1.10
C GLU A 201 -1.83 17.58 -0.92
N PHE A 202 -1.01 16.81 -1.60
CA PHE A 202 -0.95 15.35 -1.49
C PHE A 202 0.48 14.83 -1.71
N ASN A 203 0.75 13.64 -1.24
CA ASN A 203 2.02 12.97 -1.48
C ASN A 203 1.91 12.03 -2.69
N PRO A 204 2.64 12.29 -3.81
CA PRO A 204 2.56 11.49 -5.03
C PRO A 204 3.44 10.22 -5.01
N LYS A 205 4.09 9.92 -3.88
CA LYS A 205 5.00 8.77 -3.79
C LYS A 205 4.27 7.44 -3.95
N ALA A 206 4.93 6.48 -4.60
CA ALA A 206 4.39 5.14 -4.75
C ALA A 206 4.57 4.35 -3.46
N VAL A 207 3.55 3.63 -3.05
CA VAL A 207 3.54 2.82 -1.82
C VAL A 207 3.27 1.36 -2.18
N PRO A 208 4.17 0.43 -1.83
CA PRO A 208 3.94 -0.98 -2.06
C PRO A 208 2.81 -1.51 -1.17
N PHE A 209 1.98 -2.40 -1.72
CA PHE A 209 0.88 -3.02 -0.98
C PHE A 209 0.69 -4.48 -1.37
N ARG A 210 0.01 -5.21 -0.51
CA ARG A 210 -0.56 -6.53 -0.79
C ARG A 210 -2.07 -6.53 -0.55
N ILE A 211 -2.75 -7.43 -1.20
CA ILE A 211 -4.17 -7.73 -0.94
C ILE A 211 -4.23 -9.05 -0.17
N GLY A 212 -4.77 -9.02 1.04
CA GLY A 212 -4.98 -10.17 1.90
C GLY A 212 -6.44 -10.32 2.30
N PHE A 213 -6.75 -11.27 3.16
CA PHE A 213 -8.09 -11.43 3.75
C PHE A 213 -8.48 -10.26 4.64
N ASP A 214 -7.53 -9.52 5.15
CA ASP A 214 -7.65 -8.28 5.93
C ASP A 214 -7.82 -7.03 5.06
N GLY A 215 -7.87 -7.20 3.74
CA GLY A 215 -7.96 -6.13 2.75
C GLY A 215 -6.60 -5.68 2.22
N ILE A 216 -6.46 -4.37 2.03
CA ILE A 216 -5.23 -3.74 1.53
C ILE A 216 -4.30 -3.45 2.71
N ALA A 217 -3.11 -4.02 2.67
CA ALA A 217 -2.05 -3.72 3.63
C ALA A 217 -0.81 -3.19 2.90
N VAL A 218 -0.20 -2.14 3.44
CA VAL A 218 1.11 -1.70 2.97
C VAL A 218 2.12 -2.76 3.36
N TYR A 219 2.92 -3.22 2.41
CA TYR A 219 3.80 -4.34 2.59
C TYR A 219 5.17 -4.10 1.97
N ILE A 220 6.21 -4.21 2.79
CA ILE A 220 7.60 -4.18 2.34
C ILE A 220 8.17 -5.58 2.49
N PRO A 221 8.29 -6.34 1.38
CA PRO A 221 8.52 -7.79 1.45
C PRO A 221 9.84 -8.18 2.07
N LYS A 222 10.87 -7.32 2.07
CA LYS A 222 12.18 -7.71 2.55
C LYS A 222 13.09 -6.52 2.85
N ILE A 223 13.48 -6.38 4.10
CA ILE A 223 14.57 -5.50 4.54
C ILE A 223 15.72 -6.36 5.05
N ILE A 224 16.92 -6.06 4.60
CA ILE A 224 18.14 -6.73 5.04
C ILE A 224 18.75 -5.98 6.22
N ILE A 225 18.97 -6.68 7.32
CA ILE A 225 19.73 -6.18 8.48
C ILE A 225 21.14 -6.76 8.39
N THR A 226 22.11 -5.92 8.06
CA THR A 226 23.49 -6.34 7.88
C THR A 226 24.47 -5.54 8.75
N GLY A 227 25.72 -5.94 8.80
CA GLY A 227 26.76 -5.24 9.57
C GLY A 227 27.79 -6.20 10.17
N PRO A 228 28.90 -5.69 10.73
CA PRO A 228 29.97 -6.48 11.32
C PRO A 228 29.50 -7.45 12.41
N PHE A 229 30.37 -8.41 12.71
CA PHE A 229 30.13 -9.35 13.80
C PHE A 229 30.02 -8.61 15.13
N HIS A 230 29.09 -9.03 16.01
CA HIS A 230 28.76 -8.38 17.29
C HIS A 230 28.21 -6.94 17.23
N ALA A 231 27.81 -6.43 16.06
CA ALA A 231 27.20 -5.10 15.96
C ALA A 231 25.81 -5.00 16.64
N GLY A 232 25.15 -6.13 16.93
CA GLY A 232 23.84 -6.16 17.61
C GLY A 232 22.64 -6.43 16.69
N LYS A 233 22.87 -6.93 15.47
CA LYS A 233 21.81 -7.23 14.47
C LYS A 233 20.68 -8.11 14.99
N THR A 234 21.04 -9.29 15.52
CA THR A 234 20.08 -10.25 16.10
C THR A 234 19.25 -9.61 17.20
N THR A 235 19.91 -8.88 18.12
CA THR A 235 19.23 -8.18 19.21
C THR A 235 18.26 -7.13 18.68
N LEU A 236 18.65 -6.33 17.67
CA LEU A 236 17.81 -5.33 17.03
C LEU A 236 16.59 -6.00 16.39
N ILE A 237 16.77 -7.05 15.59
CA ILE A 237 15.67 -7.78 14.94
C ILE A 237 14.67 -8.29 15.97
N HIS A 238 15.17 -8.96 17.02
CA HIS A 238 14.29 -9.47 18.08
C HIS A 238 13.56 -8.37 18.85
N LYS A 239 14.17 -7.19 18.96
CA LYS A 239 13.57 -6.08 19.70
C LYS A 239 12.46 -5.37 18.95
N VAL A 240 12.63 -5.15 17.63
CA VAL A 240 11.62 -4.48 16.79
C VAL A 240 10.53 -5.42 16.30
N SER A 241 10.78 -6.74 16.28
CA SER A 241 9.87 -7.70 15.69
C SER A 241 8.72 -8.07 16.61
N THR A 242 7.51 -8.12 16.07
CA THR A 242 6.32 -8.70 16.73
C THR A 242 6.42 -10.24 16.79
N LYS A 243 7.09 -10.83 15.80
CA LYS A 243 7.45 -12.25 15.75
C LYS A 243 8.87 -12.38 15.23
N ALA A 244 9.79 -12.93 16.01
CA ALA A 244 11.16 -13.19 15.59
C ALA A 244 11.50 -14.67 15.74
N VAL A 245 12.21 -15.21 14.75
CA VAL A 245 12.72 -16.58 14.74
C VAL A 245 14.19 -16.55 14.40
N SER A 246 15.03 -17.03 15.32
CA SER A 246 16.45 -17.29 15.04
C SER A 246 16.64 -18.76 14.69
N VAL A 247 17.07 -19.05 13.48
CA VAL A 247 17.33 -20.43 13.05
C VAL A 247 18.79 -20.77 13.40
N ASN A 248 18.98 -21.28 14.61
CA ASN A 248 20.25 -21.90 15.02
C ASN A 248 20.25 -23.37 14.63
N ARG A 249 21.02 -23.74 13.59
CA ARG A 249 21.36 -25.16 13.35
C ARG A 249 22.79 -25.41 13.78
N MET A 250 22.94 -26.29 14.76
CA MET A 250 24.24 -26.79 15.21
C MET A 250 24.95 -27.51 14.05
N GLY A 251 26.18 -27.06 13.80
CA GLY A 251 27.17 -27.90 13.09
C GLY A 251 27.72 -27.40 11.78
N THR A 252 27.01 -26.65 10.94
CA THR A 252 27.53 -26.06 9.67
C THR A 252 26.53 -25.14 8.97
N THR A 253 25.52 -24.64 9.64
CA THR A 253 24.44 -23.93 8.97
C THR A 253 24.42 -22.46 9.32
N ILE A 254 24.21 -21.67 8.31
CA ILE A 254 23.99 -20.24 8.25
C ILE A 254 22.81 -19.88 9.16
N ALA A 255 23.07 -19.20 10.27
CA ALA A 255 22.03 -18.62 11.10
C ALA A 255 21.49 -17.38 10.40
N LEU A 256 20.29 -17.47 9.86
CA LEU A 256 19.51 -16.33 9.39
C LEU A 256 18.54 -15.95 10.51
N ASP A 257 18.64 -14.72 10.99
CA ASP A 257 17.62 -14.16 11.85
C ASP A 257 16.48 -13.66 10.96
N HIS A 258 15.26 -14.06 11.27
CA HIS A 258 14.06 -13.55 10.60
C HIS A 258 13.18 -12.86 11.62
N GLY A 259 12.72 -11.67 11.29
CA GLY A 259 11.79 -10.90 12.09
C GLY A 259 10.63 -10.40 11.24
N TYR A 260 9.47 -10.25 11.85
CA TYR A 260 8.29 -9.65 11.25
C TYR A 260 7.85 -8.45 12.08
N VAL A 261 7.64 -7.32 11.43
CA VAL A 261 7.20 -6.07 12.06
C VAL A 261 5.90 -5.62 11.45
N GLU A 262 4.95 -5.30 12.34
CA GLU A 262 3.70 -4.63 11.99
C GLU A 262 3.62 -3.36 12.80
N HIS A 263 3.74 -2.20 12.15
CA HIS A 263 3.68 -0.91 12.84
C HIS A 263 3.20 0.20 11.90
N SER A 264 2.29 1.06 12.40
CA SER A 264 1.77 2.24 11.69
C SER A 264 1.25 1.95 10.27
N GLY A 265 0.63 0.79 10.07
CA GLY A 265 0.09 0.38 8.76
C GLY A 265 1.09 -0.25 7.80
N PHE A 266 2.32 -0.53 8.26
CA PHE A 266 3.32 -1.28 7.50
C PHE A 266 3.46 -2.70 8.02
N SER A 267 3.61 -3.66 7.10
CA SER A 267 4.12 -4.99 7.41
C SER A 267 5.44 -5.23 6.69
N VAL A 268 6.47 -5.67 7.43
CA VAL A 268 7.84 -5.77 6.94
C VAL A 268 8.46 -7.08 7.40
N ASP A 269 9.09 -7.81 6.46
CA ASP A 269 9.95 -8.94 6.77
C ASP A 269 11.41 -8.48 6.89
N LEU A 270 12.02 -8.76 8.05
CA LEU A 270 13.41 -8.45 8.35
C LEU A 270 14.27 -9.71 8.23
N PHE A 271 15.39 -9.60 7.53
CA PHE A 271 16.35 -10.70 7.36
C PHE A 271 17.73 -10.28 7.84
N GLY A 272 18.18 -10.89 8.94
CA GLY A 272 19.50 -10.65 9.51
C GLY A 272 20.58 -11.47 8.81
N THR A 273 21.68 -10.84 8.41
CA THR A 273 22.81 -11.54 7.80
C THR A 273 23.89 -11.86 8.83
N PRO A 274 24.60 -13.00 8.68
CA PRO A 274 25.80 -13.25 9.45
C PRO A 274 26.87 -12.19 9.19
N GLY A 275 27.49 -11.67 10.26
CA GLY A 275 28.53 -10.63 10.14
C GLY A 275 29.92 -11.16 9.77
N GLN A 276 30.09 -12.47 9.57
CA GLN A 276 31.37 -13.11 9.24
C GLN A 276 31.63 -13.08 7.73
N GLU A 277 32.92 -12.90 7.33
CA GLU A 277 33.31 -12.79 5.92
C GLU A 277 32.91 -13.98 5.06
N ARG A 278 33.01 -15.20 5.60
CA ARG A 278 32.65 -16.44 4.88
C ARG A 278 31.20 -16.51 4.39
N PHE A 279 30.34 -15.58 4.79
CA PHE A 279 28.93 -15.55 4.42
C PHE A 279 28.57 -14.39 3.49
N GLU A 280 29.55 -13.71 2.87
CA GLU A 280 29.28 -12.61 1.93
C GLU A 280 28.39 -13.01 0.76
N PHE A 281 28.51 -14.24 0.26
CA PHE A 281 27.66 -14.77 -0.81
C PHE A 281 26.15 -14.73 -0.48
N MET A 282 25.81 -14.72 0.81
CA MET A 282 24.41 -14.59 1.22
C MET A 282 23.85 -13.20 0.96
N LEU A 283 24.69 -12.16 1.03
CA LEU A 283 24.27 -10.80 0.66
C LEU A 283 23.80 -10.77 -0.81
N ASP A 284 24.51 -11.47 -1.71
CA ASP A 284 24.12 -11.56 -3.13
C ASP A 284 22.78 -12.26 -3.33
N ILE A 285 22.50 -13.29 -2.53
CA ILE A 285 21.22 -14.01 -2.61
C ILE A 285 20.09 -13.17 -2.03
N LEU A 286 20.33 -12.55 -0.87
CA LEU A 286 19.30 -11.80 -0.15
C LEU A 286 18.99 -10.46 -0.81
N ASN A 287 19.99 -9.76 -1.36
CA ASN A 287 19.81 -8.43 -1.94
C ASN A 287 19.00 -8.43 -3.23
N LYS A 288 18.90 -9.55 -3.95
CA LYS A 288 18.17 -9.61 -5.24
C LYS A 288 16.71 -9.15 -5.13
N ASP A 289 16.08 -9.43 -4.00
CA ASP A 289 14.66 -9.15 -3.77
C ASP A 289 14.43 -8.21 -2.57
N ALA A 290 15.52 -7.60 -2.06
CA ALA A 290 15.42 -6.65 -0.96
C ALA A 290 14.88 -5.30 -1.43
N PHE A 291 14.21 -4.59 -0.54
CA PHE A 291 13.71 -3.24 -0.75
C PHE A 291 14.60 -2.18 -0.11
N GLY A 292 15.37 -2.58 0.89
CA GLY A 292 16.29 -1.68 1.58
C GLY A 292 17.21 -2.44 2.53
N VAL A 293 18.20 -1.73 3.05
CA VAL A 293 19.22 -2.28 3.93
C VAL A 293 19.39 -1.41 5.17
N LEU A 294 19.31 -2.01 6.34
CA LEU A 294 19.71 -1.39 7.60
C LEU A 294 21.10 -1.92 7.98
N LEU A 295 22.11 -1.04 7.89
CA LEU A 295 23.48 -1.35 8.30
C LEU A 295 23.64 -1.07 9.78
N VAL A 296 23.84 -2.10 10.59
CA VAL A 296 24.06 -1.96 12.04
C VAL A 296 25.56 -1.96 12.33
N VAL A 297 26.04 -0.92 13.01
CA VAL A 297 27.45 -0.80 13.45
C VAL A 297 27.55 -0.66 14.96
N ASP A 298 28.62 -1.20 15.53
CA ASP A 298 28.95 -1.01 16.95
C ASP A 298 29.69 0.32 17.10
N SER A 299 29.02 1.31 17.70
CA SER A 299 29.56 2.67 17.85
C SER A 299 30.79 2.73 18.77
N THR A 300 31.06 1.68 19.55
CA THR A 300 32.23 1.59 20.42
C THR A 300 33.47 1.01 19.73
N LYS A 301 33.31 0.53 18.45
CA LYS A 301 34.36 -0.19 17.72
C LYS A 301 34.62 0.40 16.34
N PRO A 302 35.28 1.59 16.27
CA PRO A 302 35.58 2.24 14.99
C PRO A 302 36.44 1.38 14.07
N GLU A 303 37.27 0.47 14.60
CA GLU A 303 38.06 -0.49 13.84
C GLU A 303 37.21 -1.44 12.98
N ALA A 304 35.96 -1.68 13.34
CA ALA A 304 35.03 -2.49 12.57
C ALA A 304 34.39 -1.74 11.40
N PHE A 305 34.55 -0.41 11.31
CA PHE A 305 33.88 0.40 10.28
C PHE A 305 34.43 0.12 8.87
N GLU A 306 35.70 -0.24 8.72
CA GLU A 306 36.22 -0.65 7.40
C GLU A 306 35.51 -1.91 6.89
N ARG A 307 35.16 -2.83 7.79
CA ARG A 307 34.32 -3.98 7.46
C ARG A 307 32.90 -3.57 7.05
N ALA A 308 32.31 -2.65 7.79
CA ALA A 308 30.98 -2.10 7.47
C ALA A 308 30.95 -1.45 6.08
N LYS A 309 31.98 -0.67 5.72
CA LYS A 309 32.14 -0.06 4.38
C LYS A 309 32.19 -1.11 3.28
N LYS A 310 32.95 -2.19 3.46
CA LYS A 310 33.03 -3.29 2.48
C LYS A 310 31.66 -3.95 2.28
N MET A 311 30.94 -4.21 3.35
CA MET A 311 29.59 -4.79 3.29
C MET A 311 28.63 -3.86 2.57
N LEU A 312 28.69 -2.55 2.84
CA LEU A 312 27.87 -1.56 2.17
C LEU A 312 28.21 -1.43 0.69
N ALA A 313 29.51 -1.42 0.32
CA ALA A 313 29.93 -1.41 -1.08
C ALA A 313 29.39 -2.62 -1.86
N HIS A 314 29.23 -3.76 -1.18
CA HIS A 314 28.59 -4.93 -1.77
C HIS A 314 27.09 -4.74 -2.02
N VAL A 315 26.38 -4.14 -1.05
CA VAL A 315 24.95 -3.80 -1.14
C VAL A 315 24.69 -2.73 -2.20
N SER A 316 25.57 -1.72 -2.31
CA SER A 316 25.43 -0.60 -3.25
C SER A 316 25.38 -1.04 -4.72
N ARG A 317 25.86 -2.25 -5.07
CA ARG A 317 25.74 -2.81 -6.42
C ARG A 317 24.28 -3.06 -6.84
N TYR A 318 23.37 -3.12 -5.89
CA TYR A 318 21.95 -3.37 -6.13
C TYR A 318 21.12 -2.09 -6.10
N SER A 319 21.75 -0.91 -5.90
CA SER A 319 21.07 0.39 -5.79
C SER A 319 19.91 0.38 -4.79
N LEU A 320 20.11 -0.27 -3.64
CA LEU A 320 19.11 -0.32 -2.59
C LEU A 320 19.26 0.88 -1.66
N PRO A 321 18.14 1.54 -1.26
CA PRO A 321 18.18 2.53 -0.20
C PRO A 321 18.68 1.93 1.10
N TYR A 322 19.45 2.69 1.86
CA TYR A 322 19.99 2.21 3.11
C TYR A 322 20.11 3.31 4.17
N ILE A 323 20.00 2.88 5.42
CA ILE A 323 20.20 3.69 6.63
C ILE A 323 21.23 2.99 7.52
N VAL A 324 21.94 3.75 8.35
CA VAL A 324 22.88 3.22 9.33
C VAL A 324 22.30 3.32 10.74
N ALA A 325 22.25 2.20 11.46
CA ALA A 325 21.99 2.16 12.90
C ALA A 325 23.32 2.15 13.67
N ALA A 326 23.65 3.29 14.27
CA ALA A 326 24.80 3.46 15.16
C ALA A 326 24.46 2.88 16.54
N ASN A 327 24.68 1.58 16.72
CA ASN A 327 24.20 0.84 17.89
C ASN A 327 25.14 0.97 19.11
N LYS A 328 24.60 0.63 20.28
CA LYS A 328 25.26 0.67 21.60
C LYS A 328 25.52 2.08 22.10
N GLN A 329 24.60 3.02 21.84
CA GLN A 329 24.69 4.40 22.29
C GLN A 329 24.66 4.55 23.82
N ASP A 330 24.25 3.51 24.54
CA ASP A 330 24.24 3.40 25.99
C ASP A 330 25.64 3.24 26.62
N LEU A 331 26.65 2.94 25.79
CA LEU A 331 27.99 2.70 26.30
C LEU A 331 28.85 3.99 26.30
N PRO A 332 29.68 4.23 27.33
CA PRO A 332 30.45 5.47 27.47
C PRO A 332 31.42 5.77 26.34
N SER A 333 31.89 4.72 25.63
CA SER A 333 32.83 4.82 24.52
C SER A 333 32.15 4.91 23.15
N ALA A 334 30.82 5.01 23.12
CA ALA A 334 30.07 5.09 21.88
C ALA A 334 30.32 6.42 21.16
N LEU A 335 30.67 6.34 19.89
CA LEU A 335 30.71 7.50 19.00
C LEU A 335 29.27 7.96 18.71
N LYS A 336 29.04 9.27 18.68
CA LYS A 336 27.76 9.84 18.31
C LYS A 336 27.42 9.52 16.84
N PRO A 337 26.13 9.51 16.46
CA PRO A 337 25.72 9.21 15.09
C PRO A 337 26.46 10.04 14.03
N GLU A 338 26.68 11.33 14.27
CA GLU A 338 27.38 12.25 13.36
C GLU A 338 28.87 11.85 13.20
N GLU A 339 29.50 11.41 14.27
CA GLU A 339 30.88 10.94 14.22
C GLU A 339 31.00 9.60 13.48
N VAL A 340 30.01 8.70 13.66
CA VAL A 340 29.90 7.45 12.92
C VAL A 340 29.71 7.75 11.43
N LYS A 341 28.81 8.68 11.06
CA LYS A 341 28.60 9.15 9.67
C LYS A 341 29.90 9.65 9.05
N GLY A 342 30.61 10.53 9.71
CA GLY A 342 31.90 11.08 9.24
C GLY A 342 32.96 10.01 9.05
N LYS A 343 33.11 9.06 9.99
CA LYS A 343 34.11 7.99 9.90
C LYS A 343 33.75 6.95 8.82
N LEU A 344 32.48 6.69 8.58
CA LEU A 344 32.04 5.83 7.48
C LEU A 344 32.14 6.52 6.11
N GLY A 345 32.17 7.86 6.08
CA GLY A 345 32.24 8.63 4.84
C GLY A 345 30.99 8.48 3.97
N LEU A 346 29.81 8.41 4.60
CA LEU A 346 28.55 8.16 3.94
C LEU A 346 27.67 9.41 3.90
N ASP A 347 26.89 9.53 2.83
CA ASP A 347 25.88 10.59 2.69
C ASP A 347 24.47 10.00 2.88
N THR A 348 24.27 9.29 3.99
CA THR A 348 22.98 8.75 4.38
C THR A 348 22.66 9.16 5.82
N GLU A 349 21.43 8.96 6.24
CA GLU A 349 21.02 9.14 7.63
C GLU A 349 21.65 8.08 8.52
N VAL A 350 22.07 8.51 9.72
CA VAL A 350 22.63 7.65 10.78
C VAL A 350 21.81 7.86 12.03
N VAL A 351 21.14 6.83 12.49
CA VAL A 351 20.29 6.85 13.68
C VAL A 351 20.99 6.17 14.84
N GLY A 352 21.06 6.86 15.99
CA GLY A 352 21.59 6.26 17.22
C GLY A 352 20.62 5.21 17.78
N THR A 353 21.13 4.01 18.12
CA THR A 353 20.29 2.92 18.63
C THR A 353 20.88 2.26 19.87
N VAL A 354 19.98 1.71 20.70
CA VAL A 354 20.31 0.80 21.82
C VAL A 354 19.47 -0.45 21.64
N ALA A 355 20.00 -1.44 20.93
CA ALA A 355 19.24 -2.63 20.58
C ALA A 355 18.73 -3.42 21.79
N THR A 356 19.41 -3.35 22.94
CA THR A 356 19.00 -4.03 24.17
C THR A 356 17.72 -3.45 24.78
N THR A 357 17.56 -2.14 24.74
CA THR A 357 16.36 -1.43 25.22
C THR A 357 15.32 -1.23 24.13
N GLY A 358 15.74 -1.11 22.88
CA GLY A 358 14.93 -0.78 21.70
C GLY A 358 14.92 0.70 21.34
N GLU A 359 15.59 1.54 22.11
CA GLU A 359 15.71 2.98 21.85
C GLU A 359 16.34 3.23 20.47
N GLY A 360 15.73 4.08 19.64
CA GLY A 360 16.14 4.41 18.29
C GLY A 360 15.96 3.31 17.25
N CYS A 361 15.60 2.07 17.64
CA CYS A 361 15.56 0.94 16.71
C CYS A 361 14.38 1.04 15.71
N MET A 362 13.20 1.45 16.20
CA MET A 362 12.04 1.65 15.34
C MET A 362 12.21 2.90 14.48
N GLU A 363 12.82 3.95 15.02
CA GLU A 363 13.15 5.17 14.30
C GLU A 363 14.07 4.89 13.10
N ALA A 364 15.11 4.07 13.30
CA ALA A 364 16.00 3.66 12.22
C ALA A 364 15.29 2.83 11.14
N LEU A 365 14.35 1.97 11.55
CA LEU A 365 13.54 1.21 10.61
C LEU A 365 12.57 2.10 9.84
N HIS A 366 11.92 3.07 10.50
CA HIS A 366 11.02 4.03 9.87
C HIS A 366 11.75 4.91 8.86
N ALA A 367 12.92 5.46 9.24
CA ALA A 367 13.74 6.25 8.34
C ALA A 367 14.10 5.46 7.05
N LEU A 368 14.43 4.16 7.19
CA LEU A 368 14.66 3.30 6.02
C LEU A 368 13.39 3.09 5.19
N ILE A 369 12.25 2.83 5.83
CA ILE A 369 10.96 2.66 5.13
C ILE A 369 10.61 3.92 4.35
N ASP A 370 10.78 5.09 4.95
CA ASP A 370 10.53 6.37 4.29
C ASP A 370 11.45 6.55 3.08
N HIS A 371 12.74 6.24 3.19
CA HIS A 371 13.66 6.22 2.05
C HIS A 371 13.22 5.25 0.94
N ILE A 372 12.77 4.03 1.28
CA ILE A 372 12.26 3.05 0.30
C ILE A 372 11.06 3.61 -0.48
N VAL A 373 10.19 4.34 0.20
CA VAL A 373 8.99 4.92 -0.39
C VAL A 373 9.33 6.21 -1.17
N GLU A 374 10.40 6.91 -0.80
CA GLU A 374 10.84 8.17 -1.39
C GLU A 374 11.59 8.03 -2.72
N GLU A 375 12.41 6.99 -2.88
CA GLU A 375 13.28 6.79 -4.04
C GLU A 375 12.59 6.16 -5.27
N LYS A 376 11.30 5.90 -5.24
CA LYS A 376 10.51 5.35 -6.36
C LYS A 376 9.32 6.26 -6.66
#